data_23944e2de40d001d6d774b036275da1e
#
_entry.id   23944e2de40d001d6d774b036275da1e
#
_cell.length_a   1.000
_cell.length_b   1.000
_cell.length_c   1.000
_cell.angle_alpha   90.00
_cell.angle_beta   90.00
_cell.angle_gamma   90.00
#
_symmetry.space_group_name_H-M   'P 1'
#
loop_
_entity.id
_entity.type
_entity.pdbx_description
1 polymer ?
#
loop_
_entity_poly.entity_id
_entity_poly.type
_entity_poly.pdbx_seq_one_letter_code
_entity_poly.pdbx_strand_id
1 'polypeptide(L)'
;MTHVIALRSLDEAQDVAGDWRLLHAGGSSDIFTSPAWCLASWRAFPGLGSPLLLIALDGAGVVLGALPLTNGPLGPTWAGSPLGDEHDVRIRPEQPALGVVSALVRTVPRVAGLDETVLTDVRPGGLLTRAEISRPGSPAPVMHLNSPDPEFGALDCLPGWSRARRRTLRSARRRLEESGNITVQRVTDQATLAATLPAFARLRLASWAARGRLAELPAMDRHPGFPDFLADAGSRLATEGRCLLGRLNLDGEPVAQALFFRSPGADLLYMSTYQPAAAQHSPSHLLLAETARMAVADGVRILELGRGDEPYKFALGAQARYLRNVVLPPVP
;
A
#
# COMPACT_ATOMS: atom_id res chain seq x y z
N MET A 1 -28.14 -10.82 -15.78
CA MET A 1 -28.56 -10.56 -14.40
C MET A 1 -27.33 -10.76 -13.52
N THR A 2 -26.97 -9.81 -12.66
CA THR A 2 -25.82 -9.93 -11.75
C THR A 2 -26.26 -10.64 -10.48
N HIS A 3 -25.57 -11.69 -10.06
CA HIS A 3 -25.74 -12.29 -8.74
C HIS A 3 -24.42 -12.26 -7.96
N VAL A 4 -24.49 -12.29 -6.62
CA VAL A 4 -23.32 -12.22 -5.75
C VAL A 4 -23.22 -13.49 -4.94
N ILE A 5 -22.04 -14.10 -4.95
CA ILE A 5 -21.68 -15.22 -4.08
C ILE A 5 -20.73 -14.72 -2.98
N ALA A 6 -20.77 -15.38 -1.82
CA ALA A 6 -19.90 -15.09 -0.69
C ALA A 6 -18.99 -16.30 -0.45
N LEU A 7 -17.70 -16.13 -0.66
CA LEU A 7 -16.64 -17.11 -0.40
C LEU A 7 -16.09 -16.86 1.01
N ARG A 8 -16.04 -17.90 1.82
CA ARG A 8 -15.78 -17.78 3.28
C ARG A 8 -14.52 -18.51 3.75
N SER A 9 -13.81 -19.13 2.83
CA SER A 9 -12.54 -19.81 3.12
C SER A 9 -11.42 -19.30 2.24
N LEU A 10 -10.21 -19.57 2.67
CA LEU A 10 -9.00 -19.25 1.91
C LEU A 10 -8.96 -20.05 0.59
N ASP A 11 -9.37 -21.32 0.64
CA ASP A 11 -9.34 -22.21 -0.52
C ASP A 11 -10.33 -21.72 -1.60
N GLU A 12 -11.58 -21.43 -1.23
CA GLU A 12 -12.54 -20.83 -2.16
C GLU A 12 -12.05 -19.54 -2.79
N ALA A 13 -11.40 -18.67 -1.99
CA ALA A 13 -10.85 -17.42 -2.52
C ALA A 13 -9.63 -17.66 -3.44
N GLN A 14 -8.85 -18.72 -3.21
CA GLN A 14 -7.74 -19.12 -4.09
C GLN A 14 -8.23 -19.65 -5.42
N ASP A 15 -9.32 -20.41 -5.44
CA ASP A 15 -9.89 -21.00 -6.67
C ASP A 15 -10.31 -19.90 -7.66
N VAL A 16 -10.77 -18.74 -7.19
CA VAL A 16 -11.17 -17.60 -8.03
C VAL A 16 -10.06 -16.54 -8.21
N ALA A 17 -8.87 -16.75 -7.63
CA ALA A 17 -7.81 -15.75 -7.62
C ALA A 17 -7.34 -15.33 -9.02
N GLY A 18 -7.43 -16.22 -10.02
CA GLY A 18 -7.13 -15.93 -11.41
C GLY A 18 -8.07 -14.87 -12.00
N ASP A 19 -9.36 -15.11 -11.91
CA ASP A 19 -10.39 -14.19 -12.40
C ASP A 19 -10.41 -12.88 -11.61
N TRP A 20 -10.25 -12.96 -10.29
CA TRP A 20 -10.13 -11.77 -9.44
C TRP A 20 -8.90 -10.91 -9.82
N ARG A 21 -7.77 -11.52 -10.17
CA ARG A 21 -6.59 -10.78 -10.66
C ARG A 21 -6.89 -10.01 -11.95
N LEU A 22 -7.71 -10.56 -12.85
CA LEU A 22 -8.10 -9.88 -14.09
C LEU A 22 -8.84 -8.56 -13.83
N LEU A 23 -9.54 -8.40 -12.72
CA LEU A 23 -10.16 -7.13 -12.34
C LEU A 23 -9.13 -6.03 -12.03
N HIS A 24 -7.88 -6.40 -11.73
CA HIS A 24 -6.77 -5.49 -11.45
C HIS A 24 -5.87 -5.25 -12.68
N ALA A 25 -6.12 -5.92 -13.82
CA ALA A 25 -5.26 -5.90 -15.00
C ALA A 25 -5.25 -4.55 -15.74
N GLY A 26 -6.13 -3.63 -15.46
CA GLY A 26 -6.19 -2.30 -16.08
C GLY A 26 -5.29 -1.25 -15.41
N GLY A 27 -4.33 -1.65 -14.55
CA GLY A 27 -3.42 -0.70 -13.92
C GLY A 27 -4.05 0.10 -12.78
N SER A 28 -4.93 -0.51 -12.03
CA SER A 28 -5.53 0.12 -10.86
C SER A 28 -4.49 0.39 -9.76
N SER A 29 -4.57 1.56 -9.13
CA SER A 29 -3.73 1.94 -7.99
C SER A 29 -4.02 1.15 -6.71
N ASP A 30 -5.05 0.33 -6.70
CA ASP A 30 -5.49 -0.40 -5.52
C ASP A 30 -4.74 -1.73 -5.37
N ILE A 31 -3.74 -1.72 -4.51
CA ILE A 31 -2.96 -2.89 -4.13
C ILE A 31 -3.70 -3.70 -3.05
N PHE A 32 -4.36 -2.99 -2.14
CA PHE A 32 -4.85 -3.55 -0.87
C PHE A 32 -6.14 -4.37 -1.01
N THR A 33 -6.75 -4.38 -2.19
CA THR A 33 -7.86 -5.28 -2.53
C THR A 33 -7.47 -6.33 -3.58
N SER A 34 -6.17 -6.43 -3.91
CA SER A 34 -5.67 -7.45 -4.84
C SER A 34 -5.61 -8.84 -4.21
N PRO A 35 -5.71 -9.92 -5.02
CA PRO A 35 -5.52 -11.28 -4.54
C PRO A 35 -4.18 -11.48 -3.84
N ALA A 36 -3.11 -10.86 -4.35
CA ALA A 36 -1.77 -10.94 -3.78
C ALA A 36 -1.73 -10.47 -2.33
N TRP A 37 -2.37 -9.33 -2.03
CA TRP A 37 -2.44 -8.76 -0.70
C TRP A 37 -3.39 -9.51 0.23
N CYS A 38 -4.62 -9.74 -0.22
CA CYS A 38 -5.68 -10.30 0.61
C CYS A 38 -5.40 -11.76 1.00
N LEU A 39 -4.96 -12.59 0.06
CA LEU A 39 -4.63 -14.00 0.34
C LEU A 39 -3.42 -14.12 1.27
N ALA A 40 -2.39 -13.28 1.10
CA ALA A 40 -1.25 -13.23 2.01
C ALA A 40 -1.68 -12.82 3.43
N SER A 41 -2.56 -11.81 3.54
CA SER A 41 -3.10 -11.35 4.82
C SER A 41 -3.90 -12.44 5.56
N TRP A 42 -4.83 -13.10 4.89
CA TRP A 42 -5.64 -14.16 5.49
C TRP A 42 -4.80 -15.35 5.94
N ARG A 43 -3.70 -15.67 5.23
CA ARG A 43 -2.76 -16.73 5.68
C ARG A 43 -1.95 -16.32 6.90
N ALA A 44 -1.41 -15.11 6.90
CA ALA A 44 -0.50 -14.65 7.93
C ALA A 44 -1.20 -14.27 9.23
N PHE A 45 -2.49 -13.86 9.15
CA PHE A 45 -3.23 -13.30 10.28
C PHE A 45 -4.61 -13.95 10.49
N PRO A 46 -4.68 -15.26 10.71
CA PRO A 46 -5.97 -15.95 10.88
C PRO A 46 -6.76 -15.45 12.10
N GLY A 47 -6.08 -14.85 13.08
CA GLY A 47 -6.70 -14.26 14.27
C GLY A 47 -7.45 -12.94 14.04
N LEU A 48 -7.32 -12.30 12.87
CA LEU A 48 -8.07 -11.08 12.54
C LEU A 48 -9.53 -11.37 12.15
N GLY A 49 -9.86 -12.60 11.79
CA GLY A 49 -11.18 -13.03 11.35
C GLY A 49 -11.13 -13.97 10.15
N SER A 50 -12.29 -14.41 9.70
CA SER A 50 -12.41 -15.31 8.56
C SER A 50 -12.45 -14.53 7.23
N PRO A 51 -11.94 -15.10 6.12
CA PRO A 51 -12.15 -14.55 4.78
C PRO A 51 -13.64 -14.32 4.48
N LEU A 52 -13.95 -13.23 3.82
CA LEU A 52 -15.26 -12.93 3.25
C LEU A 52 -15.03 -12.22 1.90
N LEU A 53 -14.90 -12.99 0.85
CA LEU A 53 -14.77 -12.46 -0.51
C LEU A 53 -16.12 -12.48 -1.20
N LEU A 54 -16.68 -11.31 -1.49
CA LEU A 54 -17.89 -11.20 -2.29
C LEU A 54 -17.49 -11.09 -3.77
N ILE A 55 -18.04 -11.97 -4.59
CA ILE A 55 -17.83 -12.03 -6.04
C ILE A 55 -19.15 -11.81 -6.74
N ALA A 56 -19.21 -10.79 -7.58
CA ALA A 56 -20.32 -10.55 -8.50
C ALA A 56 -20.09 -11.31 -9.80
N LEU A 57 -21.08 -12.07 -10.23
CA LEU A 57 -21.04 -12.89 -11.43
C LEU A 57 -22.17 -12.47 -12.40
N ASP A 58 -21.95 -12.65 -13.70
CA ASP A 58 -23.00 -12.59 -14.71
C ASP A 58 -23.78 -13.91 -14.83
N GLY A 59 -24.74 -13.96 -15.76
CA GLY A 59 -25.53 -15.16 -16.00
C GLY A 59 -24.75 -16.35 -16.61
N ALA A 60 -23.54 -16.13 -17.08
CA ALA A 60 -22.64 -17.15 -17.62
C ALA A 60 -21.55 -17.57 -16.59
N GLY A 61 -21.56 -17.01 -15.38
CA GLY A 61 -20.57 -17.29 -14.33
C GLY A 61 -19.28 -16.49 -14.44
N VAL A 62 -19.23 -15.46 -15.31
CA VAL A 62 -18.05 -14.61 -15.46
C VAL A 62 -17.95 -13.63 -14.29
N VAL A 63 -16.76 -13.48 -13.72
CA VAL A 63 -16.49 -12.54 -12.62
C VAL A 63 -16.56 -11.10 -13.13
N LEU A 64 -17.52 -10.33 -12.60
CA LEU A 64 -17.77 -8.94 -12.92
C LEU A 64 -17.15 -7.98 -11.92
N GLY A 65 -17.03 -8.40 -10.64
CA GLY A 65 -16.49 -7.57 -9.58
C GLY A 65 -16.17 -8.35 -8.33
N ALA A 66 -15.32 -7.76 -7.48
CA ALA A 66 -14.87 -8.34 -6.22
C ALA A 66 -14.83 -7.30 -5.10
N LEU A 67 -15.25 -7.71 -3.90
CA LEU A 67 -15.16 -6.94 -2.66
C LEU A 67 -14.56 -7.85 -1.57
N PRO A 68 -13.24 -7.75 -1.33
CA PRO A 68 -12.55 -8.59 -0.35
C PRO A 68 -12.64 -7.99 1.05
N LEU A 69 -13.21 -8.75 1.97
CA LEU A 69 -13.40 -8.39 3.37
C LEU A 69 -12.86 -9.49 4.28
N THR A 70 -12.58 -9.13 5.53
CA THR A 70 -12.37 -10.05 6.64
C THR A 70 -13.54 -9.90 7.62
N ASN A 71 -14.21 -10.98 7.93
CA ASN A 71 -15.30 -10.99 8.91
C ASN A 71 -14.71 -11.20 10.30
N GLY A 72 -14.51 -10.09 11.01
CA GLY A 72 -13.98 -10.06 12.37
C GLY A 72 -15.07 -9.97 13.45
N PRO A 73 -14.66 -9.95 14.74
CA PRO A 73 -15.60 -9.90 15.88
C PRO A 73 -16.51 -8.66 15.91
N LEU A 74 -16.05 -7.56 15.31
CA LEU A 74 -16.78 -6.28 15.25
C LEU A 74 -17.47 -6.07 13.89
N GLY A 75 -17.52 -7.09 13.06
CA GLY A 75 -18.07 -7.03 11.71
C GLY A 75 -17.03 -7.04 10.60
N PRO A 76 -17.47 -6.92 9.34
CA PRO A 76 -16.59 -6.97 8.19
C PRO A 76 -15.74 -5.71 8.07
N THR A 77 -14.45 -5.92 7.83
CA THR A 77 -13.46 -4.90 7.50
C THR A 77 -12.78 -5.28 6.18
N TRP A 78 -12.01 -4.38 5.59
CA TRP A 78 -11.20 -4.72 4.42
C TRP A 78 -10.25 -5.88 4.71
N ALA A 79 -10.07 -6.75 3.74
CA ALA A 79 -9.08 -7.82 3.84
C ALA A 79 -7.68 -7.19 4.01
N GLY A 80 -6.94 -7.66 5.03
CA GLY A 80 -5.64 -7.10 5.38
C GLY A 80 -5.68 -5.77 6.17
N SER A 81 -6.87 -5.31 6.60
CA SER A 81 -6.93 -4.21 7.58
C SER A 81 -6.36 -4.66 8.93
N PRO A 82 -5.59 -3.80 9.63
CA PRO A 82 -5.33 -2.40 9.35
C PRO A 82 -4.07 -2.11 8.50
N LEU A 83 -3.48 -3.10 7.84
CA LEU A 83 -2.24 -2.95 7.05
C LEU A 83 -2.45 -2.22 5.72
N GLY A 84 -3.65 -2.29 5.14
CA GLY A 84 -3.98 -1.55 3.92
C GLY A 84 -4.24 -0.07 4.20
N ASP A 85 -3.76 0.80 3.31
CA ASP A 85 -3.88 2.25 3.47
C ASP A 85 -5.09 2.84 2.74
N GLU A 86 -5.50 2.25 1.62
CA GLU A 86 -6.54 2.83 0.77
C GLU A 86 -7.24 1.71 -0.03
N HIS A 87 -8.57 1.71 -0.04
CA HIS A 87 -9.36 0.61 -0.59
C HIS A 87 -10.44 1.09 -1.54
N ASP A 88 -10.81 0.26 -2.51
CA ASP A 88 -12.02 0.39 -3.32
C ASP A 88 -12.46 -0.97 -3.85
N VAL A 89 -13.73 -1.09 -4.26
CA VAL A 89 -14.23 -2.27 -4.96
C VAL A 89 -13.63 -2.36 -6.35
N ARG A 90 -13.43 -3.57 -6.85
CA ARG A 90 -12.96 -3.81 -8.22
C ARG A 90 -14.05 -4.41 -9.08
N ILE A 91 -14.19 -3.87 -10.26
CA ILE A 91 -15.12 -4.35 -11.28
C ILE A 91 -14.42 -4.43 -12.63
N ARG A 92 -14.95 -5.28 -13.50
CA ARG A 92 -14.50 -5.41 -14.88
C ARG A 92 -14.82 -4.09 -15.65
N PRO A 93 -13.84 -3.48 -16.35
CA PRO A 93 -13.98 -2.13 -16.92
C PRO A 93 -15.19 -1.93 -17.84
N GLU A 94 -15.61 -2.96 -18.55
CA GLU A 94 -16.65 -2.90 -19.60
C GLU A 94 -18.09 -3.04 -19.05
N GLN A 95 -18.24 -3.14 -17.73
CA GLN A 95 -19.54 -3.40 -17.09
C GLN A 95 -20.19 -2.13 -16.55
N PRO A 96 -21.53 -2.09 -16.41
CA PRO A 96 -22.23 -1.00 -15.75
C PRO A 96 -21.85 -0.93 -14.27
N ALA A 97 -20.82 -0.14 -14.00
CA ALA A 97 -20.11 -0.08 -12.71
C ALA A 97 -21.04 -0.01 -11.49
N LEU A 98 -21.99 0.94 -11.51
CA LEU A 98 -22.86 1.18 -10.36
C LEU A 98 -23.79 0.00 -10.03
N GLY A 99 -24.24 -0.74 -11.03
CA GLY A 99 -25.09 -1.92 -10.83
C GLY A 99 -24.35 -3.06 -10.13
N VAL A 100 -23.10 -3.33 -10.54
CA VAL A 100 -22.24 -4.35 -9.92
C VAL A 100 -21.85 -3.95 -8.51
N VAL A 101 -21.43 -2.68 -8.31
CA VAL A 101 -21.09 -2.15 -6.97
C VAL A 101 -22.29 -2.25 -6.04
N SER A 102 -23.48 -1.81 -6.47
CA SER A 102 -24.69 -1.88 -5.65
C SER A 102 -25.05 -3.33 -5.26
N ALA A 103 -24.88 -4.30 -6.16
CA ALA A 103 -25.10 -5.70 -5.86
C ALA A 103 -24.13 -6.22 -4.77
N LEU A 104 -22.85 -5.92 -4.90
CA LEU A 104 -21.82 -6.28 -3.91
C LEU A 104 -22.12 -5.65 -2.53
N VAL A 105 -22.34 -4.35 -2.51
CA VAL A 105 -22.54 -3.56 -1.28
C VAL A 105 -23.78 -4.02 -0.51
N ARG A 106 -24.91 -4.24 -1.17
CA ARG A 106 -26.14 -4.72 -0.54
C ARG A 106 -26.03 -6.13 0.03
N THR A 107 -25.05 -6.90 -0.43
CA THR A 107 -24.81 -8.25 0.09
C THR A 107 -24.05 -8.21 1.43
N VAL A 108 -23.23 -7.21 1.70
CA VAL A 108 -22.39 -7.15 2.93
C VAL A 108 -23.22 -7.24 4.21
N PRO A 109 -24.22 -6.38 4.47
CA PRO A 109 -25.01 -6.47 5.71
C PRO A 109 -25.74 -7.80 5.85
N ARG A 110 -26.26 -8.37 4.73
CA ARG A 110 -26.96 -9.66 4.71
C ARG A 110 -26.06 -10.81 5.17
N VAL A 111 -24.83 -10.86 4.65
CA VAL A 111 -23.89 -11.96 4.98
C VAL A 111 -23.19 -11.76 6.33
N ALA A 112 -23.12 -10.51 6.80
CA ALA A 112 -22.56 -10.15 8.10
C ALA A 112 -23.59 -10.21 9.24
N GLY A 113 -24.90 -10.17 8.94
CA GLY A 113 -25.96 -10.12 9.93
C GLY A 113 -26.00 -8.82 10.74
N LEU A 114 -25.66 -7.69 10.09
CA LEU A 114 -25.55 -6.36 10.72
C LEU A 114 -26.53 -5.39 10.08
N ASP A 115 -27.09 -4.50 10.91
CA ASP A 115 -27.98 -3.43 10.42
C ASP A 115 -27.22 -2.30 9.72
N GLU A 116 -26.02 -2.03 10.16
CA GLU A 116 -25.14 -1.03 9.55
C GLU A 116 -23.71 -1.58 9.45
N THR A 117 -23.06 -1.27 8.34
CA THR A 117 -21.64 -1.57 8.11
C THR A 117 -20.95 -0.32 7.57
N VAL A 118 -19.79 0.01 8.13
CA VAL A 118 -18.97 1.14 7.64
C VAL A 118 -17.65 0.59 7.12
N LEU A 119 -17.38 0.83 5.83
CA LEU A 119 -16.08 0.57 5.25
C LEU A 119 -15.21 1.84 5.34
N THR A 120 -14.14 1.76 6.11
CA THR A 120 -13.22 2.88 6.34
C THR A 120 -12.14 2.94 5.26
N ASP A 121 -11.44 4.07 5.19
CA ASP A 121 -10.26 4.27 4.33
C ASP A 121 -10.50 3.93 2.84
N VAL A 122 -11.69 4.33 2.34
CA VAL A 122 -12.08 4.17 0.95
C VAL A 122 -11.51 5.30 0.11
N ARG A 123 -11.04 4.98 -1.09
CA ARG A 123 -10.48 5.93 -2.07
C ARG A 123 -11.48 7.04 -2.41
N PRO A 124 -11.10 8.32 -2.30
CA PRO A 124 -11.95 9.43 -2.71
C PRO A 124 -12.16 9.42 -4.23
N GLY A 125 -13.41 9.59 -4.66
CA GLY A 125 -13.79 9.53 -6.09
C GLY A 125 -13.75 8.13 -6.71
N GLY A 126 -13.51 7.10 -5.88
CA GLY A 126 -13.60 5.70 -6.29
C GLY A 126 -15.05 5.22 -6.51
N LEU A 127 -15.18 3.94 -6.85
CA LEU A 127 -16.50 3.37 -7.21
C LEU A 127 -17.44 3.35 -6.00
N LEU A 128 -16.98 2.96 -4.83
CA LEU A 128 -17.79 2.94 -3.62
C LEU A 128 -18.26 4.34 -3.22
N THR A 129 -17.39 5.35 -3.29
CA THR A 129 -17.76 6.72 -2.93
C THR A 129 -18.70 7.39 -3.92
N ARG A 130 -18.86 6.85 -5.13
CA ARG A 130 -19.84 7.28 -6.13
C ARG A 130 -21.18 6.57 -5.98
N ALA A 131 -21.16 5.36 -5.41
CA ALA A 131 -22.34 4.53 -5.26
C ALA A 131 -23.07 4.76 -3.94
N GLU A 132 -22.35 5.11 -2.86
CA GLU A 132 -22.88 5.12 -1.51
C GLU A 132 -22.56 6.42 -0.76
N ILE A 133 -23.31 6.66 0.32
CA ILE A 133 -23.08 7.81 1.21
C ILE A 133 -21.71 7.66 1.88
N SER A 134 -20.92 8.73 1.84
CA SER A 134 -19.59 8.72 2.43
C SER A 134 -19.31 9.97 3.27
N ARG A 135 -18.50 9.79 4.32
CA ARG A 135 -18.04 10.86 5.23
C ARG A 135 -16.52 11.02 5.13
N PRO A 136 -15.95 12.18 5.50
CA PRO A 136 -14.48 12.31 5.61
C PRO A 136 -13.90 11.23 6.52
N GLY A 137 -12.79 10.64 6.07
CA GLY A 137 -12.03 9.62 6.78
C GLY A 137 -10.60 10.11 7.06
N SER A 138 -9.65 9.16 7.12
CA SER A 138 -8.25 9.42 7.45
C SER A 138 -7.55 10.30 6.41
N PRO A 139 -6.60 11.16 6.80
CA PRO A 139 -5.71 11.81 5.84
C PRO A 139 -4.80 10.77 5.17
N ALA A 140 -4.54 10.96 3.88
CA ALA A 140 -3.62 10.17 3.06
C ALA A 140 -2.89 11.11 2.10
N PRO A 141 -1.85 11.83 2.56
CA PRO A 141 -1.19 12.86 1.80
C PRO A 141 -0.53 12.35 0.52
N VAL A 142 -0.59 13.17 -0.51
CA VAL A 142 0.00 12.89 -1.82
C VAL A 142 0.96 14.01 -2.22
N MET A 143 1.96 13.69 -3.03
CA MET A 143 2.94 14.64 -3.52
C MET A 143 3.10 14.50 -5.03
N HIS A 144 3.06 15.60 -5.75
CA HIS A 144 3.44 15.64 -7.15
C HIS A 144 4.96 15.71 -7.26
N LEU A 145 5.56 14.79 -8.01
CA LEU A 145 6.99 14.77 -8.24
C LEU A 145 7.36 15.73 -9.36
N ASN A 146 8.45 16.50 -9.17
CA ASN A 146 9.05 17.33 -10.20
C ASN A 146 9.99 16.51 -11.08
N SER A 147 10.14 16.92 -12.33
CA SER A 147 11.30 16.48 -13.12
C SER A 147 12.58 17.00 -12.48
N PRO A 148 13.63 16.17 -12.37
CA PRO A 148 14.89 16.62 -11.79
C PRO A 148 15.53 17.71 -12.65
N ASP A 149 15.99 18.79 -12.01
CA ASP A 149 16.87 19.75 -12.66
C ASP A 149 18.26 19.11 -12.82
N PRO A 150 18.87 19.16 -14.03
CA PRO A 150 20.22 18.64 -14.24
C PRO A 150 21.26 19.17 -13.27
N GLU A 151 21.12 20.43 -12.82
CA GLU A 151 22.05 21.08 -11.89
C GLU A 151 21.90 20.58 -10.44
N PHE A 152 20.67 20.25 -10.01
CA PHE A 152 20.39 19.92 -8.60
C PHE A 152 20.12 18.42 -8.35
N GLY A 153 19.90 17.65 -9.41
CA GLY A 153 19.80 16.20 -9.35
C GLY A 153 18.58 15.67 -8.60
N ALA A 154 18.74 14.52 -7.94
CA ALA A 154 17.64 13.78 -7.30
C ALA A 154 16.87 14.58 -6.24
N LEU A 155 17.53 15.52 -5.56
CA LEU A 155 16.89 16.30 -4.48
C LEU A 155 15.80 17.26 -4.98
N ASP A 156 15.76 17.57 -6.28
CA ASP A 156 14.76 18.46 -6.86
C ASP A 156 13.45 17.74 -7.24
N CYS A 157 13.45 16.43 -7.28
CA CYS A 157 12.23 15.66 -7.48
C CYS A 157 11.19 15.86 -6.37
N LEU A 158 11.63 16.34 -5.19
CA LEU A 158 10.79 16.55 -4.02
C LEU A 158 10.49 18.03 -3.81
N PRO A 159 9.30 18.53 -4.22
CA PRO A 159 9.00 19.97 -4.33
C PRO A 159 9.02 20.72 -3.00
N GLY A 160 8.64 20.06 -1.89
CA GLY A 160 8.57 20.68 -0.56
C GLY A 160 9.93 20.94 0.11
N TRP A 161 11.03 20.53 -0.51
CA TRP A 161 12.34 20.71 0.11
C TRP A 161 12.93 22.09 -0.17
N SER A 162 13.14 22.85 0.93
CA SER A 162 13.79 24.16 0.86
C SER A 162 15.25 24.03 0.38
N ARG A 163 15.82 25.12 -0.12
CA ARG A 163 17.25 25.21 -0.48
C ARG A 163 18.15 24.82 0.68
N ALA A 164 17.81 25.24 1.90
CA ALA A 164 18.56 24.91 3.12
C ALA A 164 18.55 23.38 3.35
N ARG A 165 17.38 22.73 3.26
CA ARG A 165 17.25 21.27 3.42
C ARG A 165 18.05 20.52 2.37
N ARG A 166 17.95 20.92 1.10
CA ARG A 166 18.74 20.31 0.01
C ARG A 166 20.24 20.42 0.27
N ARG A 167 20.72 21.59 0.74
CA ARG A 167 22.13 21.78 1.12
C ARG A 167 22.55 20.85 2.27
N THR A 168 21.73 20.73 3.30
CA THR A 168 21.97 19.82 4.43
C THR A 168 22.08 18.36 3.95
N LEU A 169 21.19 17.94 3.06
CA LEU A 169 21.20 16.56 2.54
C LEU A 169 22.40 16.30 1.61
N ARG A 170 22.80 17.28 0.78
CA ARG A 170 24.07 17.15 0.00
C ARG A 170 25.27 16.99 0.92
N SER A 171 25.33 17.76 2.01
CA SER A 171 26.38 17.62 3.01
C SER A 171 26.32 16.26 3.74
N ALA A 172 25.13 15.77 4.05
CA ALA A 172 24.95 14.45 4.66
C ALA A 172 25.37 13.32 3.71
N ARG A 173 25.02 13.44 2.42
CA ARG A 173 25.46 12.51 1.38
C ARG A 173 26.99 12.47 1.28
N ARG A 174 27.64 13.62 1.18
CA ARG A 174 29.10 13.69 1.11
C ARG A 174 29.78 13.03 2.32
N ARG A 175 29.28 13.30 3.54
CA ARG A 175 29.81 12.63 4.75
C ARG A 175 29.61 11.11 4.72
N LEU A 176 28.50 10.64 4.14
CA LEU A 176 28.29 9.20 3.96
C LEU A 176 29.25 8.61 2.93
N GLU A 177 29.51 9.33 1.83
CA GLU A 177 30.50 8.97 0.80
C GLU A 177 31.95 8.97 1.34
N GLU A 178 32.27 9.85 2.30
CA GLU A 178 33.54 9.85 3.02
C GLU A 178 33.72 8.62 3.91
N SER A 179 32.60 7.98 4.32
CA SER A 179 32.61 6.77 5.16
C SER A 179 32.71 5.47 4.36
N GLY A 180 32.49 5.51 3.03
CA GLY A 180 32.56 4.35 2.16
C GLY A 180 31.83 4.56 0.83
N ASN A 181 31.79 3.51 0.03
CA ASN A 181 31.12 3.54 -1.28
C ASN A 181 29.60 3.43 -1.11
N ILE A 182 28.86 4.46 -1.58
CA ILE A 182 27.40 4.44 -1.56
C ILE A 182 26.82 4.02 -2.90
N THR A 183 25.83 3.16 -2.87
CA THR A 183 25.03 2.76 -4.04
C THR A 183 23.55 2.81 -3.72
N VAL A 184 22.74 3.14 -4.74
CA VAL A 184 21.28 3.05 -4.64
C VAL A 184 20.79 2.00 -5.63
N GLN A 185 19.98 1.09 -5.14
CA GLN A 185 19.45 -0.02 -5.92
C GLN A 185 17.94 -0.08 -5.79
N ARG A 186 17.27 -0.56 -6.85
CA ARG A 186 15.87 -1.00 -6.81
C ARG A 186 15.83 -2.50 -7.00
N VAL A 187 15.24 -3.19 -6.05
CA VAL A 187 14.96 -4.63 -6.12
C VAL A 187 13.51 -4.78 -6.56
N THR A 188 13.30 -5.46 -7.68
CA THR A 188 11.98 -5.65 -8.30
C THR A 188 11.70 -7.11 -8.61
N ASP A 189 12.71 -7.99 -8.59
CA ASP A 189 12.53 -9.40 -8.86
C ASP A 189 11.92 -10.15 -7.68
N GLN A 190 11.05 -11.09 -7.99
CA GLN A 190 10.26 -11.86 -7.03
C GLN A 190 11.13 -12.58 -5.99
N ALA A 191 12.18 -13.28 -6.44
CA ALA A 191 12.99 -14.13 -5.57
C ALA A 191 13.78 -13.30 -4.56
N THR A 192 14.40 -12.20 -5.02
CA THR A 192 15.14 -11.28 -4.14
C THR A 192 14.20 -10.57 -3.16
N LEU A 193 13.01 -10.15 -3.58
CA LEU A 193 12.01 -9.55 -2.68
C LEU A 193 11.56 -10.55 -1.61
N ALA A 194 11.22 -11.79 -2.00
CA ALA A 194 10.85 -12.82 -1.04
C ALA A 194 11.94 -13.08 0.01
N ALA A 195 13.20 -13.07 -0.39
CA ALA A 195 14.34 -13.27 0.50
C ALA A 195 14.64 -12.05 1.40
N THR A 196 14.42 -10.83 0.90
CA THR A 196 14.84 -9.60 1.61
C THR A 196 13.76 -8.97 2.49
N LEU A 197 12.48 -9.10 2.14
CA LEU A 197 11.39 -8.46 2.90
C LEU A 197 11.28 -8.91 4.36
N PRO A 198 11.55 -10.17 4.74
CA PRO A 198 11.62 -10.55 6.15
C PRO A 198 12.71 -9.80 6.93
N ALA A 199 13.88 -9.60 6.33
CA ALA A 199 14.96 -8.84 6.95
C ALA A 199 14.61 -7.34 7.05
N PHE A 200 13.95 -6.78 6.05
CA PHE A 200 13.39 -5.41 6.08
C PHE A 200 12.42 -5.23 7.26
N ALA A 201 11.48 -6.16 7.46
CA ALA A 201 10.53 -6.11 8.57
C ALA A 201 11.26 -6.15 9.94
N ARG A 202 12.24 -7.02 10.10
CA ARG A 202 13.06 -7.10 11.33
C ARG A 202 13.87 -5.82 11.57
N LEU A 203 14.49 -5.26 10.52
CA LEU A 203 15.22 -3.99 10.62
C LEU A 203 14.29 -2.85 11.04
N ARG A 204 13.05 -2.84 10.53
CA ARG A 204 12.05 -1.83 10.92
C ARG A 204 11.77 -1.90 12.43
N LEU A 205 11.51 -3.08 12.98
CA LEU A 205 11.33 -3.27 14.42
C LEU A 205 12.56 -2.79 15.22
N ALA A 206 13.74 -3.22 14.82
CA ALA A 206 15.01 -2.85 15.48
C ALA A 206 15.25 -1.33 15.44
N SER A 207 14.98 -0.70 14.30
CA SER A 207 15.12 0.76 14.12
C SER A 207 14.18 1.56 15.04
N TRP A 208 12.93 1.10 15.23
CA TRP A 208 11.99 1.75 16.14
C TRP A 208 12.33 1.50 17.60
N ALA A 209 12.75 0.28 17.93
CA ALA A 209 13.22 -0.08 19.29
C ALA A 209 14.45 0.74 19.71
N ALA A 210 15.44 0.89 18.82
CA ALA A 210 16.64 1.68 19.10
C ALA A 210 16.37 3.17 19.36
N ARG A 211 15.22 3.69 18.87
CA ARG A 211 14.75 5.06 19.14
C ARG A 211 13.87 5.17 20.39
N GLY A 212 13.62 4.08 21.10
CA GLY A 212 12.70 4.03 22.24
C GLY A 212 11.21 4.21 21.86
N ARG A 213 10.85 4.05 20.56
CA ARG A 213 9.53 4.35 20.01
C ARG A 213 8.77 3.12 19.52
N LEU A 214 9.12 1.94 19.98
CA LEU A 214 8.50 0.68 19.53
C LEU A 214 6.99 0.65 19.77
N ALA A 215 6.50 1.29 20.85
CA ALA A 215 5.08 1.36 21.17
C ALA A 215 4.26 2.16 20.15
N GLU A 216 4.89 3.10 19.44
CA GLU A 216 4.24 3.93 18.41
C GLU A 216 4.13 3.20 17.06
N LEU A 217 4.85 2.09 16.89
CA LEU A 217 4.75 1.27 15.68
C LEU A 217 3.39 0.54 15.68
N PRO A 218 2.68 0.48 14.54
CA PRO A 218 1.41 -0.24 14.45
C PRO A 218 1.51 -1.66 14.99
N ALA A 219 0.46 -2.13 15.66
CA ALA A 219 0.47 -3.45 16.30
C ALA A 219 0.75 -4.58 15.31
N MET A 220 0.25 -4.45 14.07
CA MET A 220 0.46 -5.45 13.01
C MET A 220 1.92 -5.53 12.55
N ASP A 221 2.66 -4.41 12.52
CA ASP A 221 4.10 -4.42 12.20
C ASP A 221 4.91 -5.23 13.22
N ARG A 222 4.37 -5.38 14.46
CA ARG A 222 4.97 -6.17 15.56
C ARG A 222 4.46 -7.60 15.61
N HIS A 223 3.48 -7.96 14.77
CA HIS A 223 2.92 -9.31 14.75
C HIS A 223 3.97 -10.31 14.22
N PRO A 224 4.14 -11.50 14.82
CA PRO A 224 5.12 -12.50 14.38
C PRO A 224 4.97 -12.90 12.90
N GLY A 225 3.77 -12.95 12.37
CA GLY A 225 3.47 -13.26 10.96
C GLY A 225 3.74 -12.11 9.98
N PHE A 226 4.10 -10.92 10.44
CA PHE A 226 4.28 -9.76 9.56
C PHE A 226 5.43 -9.91 8.55
N PRO A 227 6.61 -10.47 8.91
CA PRO A 227 7.68 -10.72 7.94
C PRO A 227 7.25 -11.67 6.82
N ASP A 228 6.53 -12.74 7.14
CA ASP A 228 6.07 -13.73 6.17
C ASP A 228 4.95 -13.16 5.27
N PHE A 229 4.07 -12.36 5.86
CA PHE A 229 3.07 -11.59 5.11
C PHE A 229 3.72 -10.68 4.07
N LEU A 230 4.73 -9.88 4.46
CA LEU A 230 5.42 -8.99 3.53
C LEU A 230 6.13 -9.78 2.42
N ALA A 231 6.75 -10.92 2.75
CA ALA A 231 7.41 -11.75 1.78
C ALA A 231 6.41 -12.34 0.75
N ASP A 232 5.28 -12.90 1.20
CA ASP A 232 4.25 -13.48 0.32
C ASP A 232 3.58 -12.38 -0.53
N ALA A 233 3.05 -11.31 0.09
CA ALA A 233 2.39 -10.23 -0.64
C ALA A 233 3.34 -9.52 -1.60
N GLY A 234 4.54 -9.14 -1.14
CA GLY A 234 5.52 -8.41 -1.93
C GLY A 234 6.04 -9.21 -3.11
N SER A 235 6.34 -10.50 -2.93
CA SER A 235 6.81 -11.36 -4.01
C SER A 235 5.73 -11.58 -5.09
N ARG A 236 4.47 -11.75 -4.70
CA ARG A 236 3.35 -11.87 -5.65
C ARG A 236 3.11 -10.56 -6.41
N LEU A 237 3.15 -9.42 -5.72
CA LEU A 237 3.04 -8.11 -6.36
C LEU A 237 4.22 -7.80 -7.28
N ALA A 238 5.40 -8.35 -7.00
CA ALA A 238 6.57 -8.22 -7.87
C ALA A 238 6.37 -8.91 -9.23
N THR A 239 5.70 -10.08 -9.28
CA THR A 239 5.37 -10.73 -10.57
C THR A 239 4.43 -9.89 -11.44
N GLU A 240 3.70 -8.97 -10.82
CA GLU A 240 2.81 -8.01 -11.49
C GLU A 240 3.51 -6.67 -11.78
N GLY A 241 4.81 -6.53 -11.48
CA GLY A 241 5.57 -5.27 -11.58
C GLY A 241 5.12 -4.20 -10.58
N ARG A 242 4.43 -4.58 -9.51
CA ARG A 242 3.74 -3.67 -8.58
C ARG A 242 4.41 -3.53 -7.21
N CYS A 243 5.54 -4.19 -6.97
CA CYS A 243 6.31 -4.08 -5.74
C CYS A 243 7.78 -3.79 -6.04
N LEU A 244 8.35 -2.86 -5.33
CA LEU A 244 9.78 -2.57 -5.40
C LEU A 244 10.34 -2.18 -4.03
N LEU A 245 11.58 -2.59 -3.75
CA LEU A 245 12.32 -2.20 -2.57
C LEU A 245 13.51 -1.33 -2.99
N GLY A 246 13.48 -0.05 -2.59
CA GLY A 246 14.63 0.84 -2.69
C GLY A 246 15.64 0.53 -1.58
N ARG A 247 16.93 0.53 -1.89
CA ARG A 247 18.02 0.30 -0.95
C ARG A 247 19.12 1.33 -1.16
N LEU A 248 19.53 2.00 -0.09
CA LEU A 248 20.76 2.77 -0.03
C LEU A 248 21.78 1.92 0.71
N ASN A 249 22.86 1.55 0.02
CA ASN A 249 23.91 0.74 0.62
C ASN A 249 25.15 1.58 0.85
N LEU A 250 25.91 1.23 1.90
CA LEU A 250 27.27 1.69 2.20
C LEU A 250 28.15 0.45 2.21
N ASP A 251 29.16 0.43 1.33
CA ASP A 251 30.08 -0.73 1.15
C ASP A 251 29.33 -2.06 0.92
N GLY A 252 28.21 -2.00 0.19
CA GLY A 252 27.36 -3.16 -0.10
C GLY A 252 26.27 -3.46 0.93
N GLU A 253 26.38 -2.95 2.17
CA GLU A 253 25.41 -3.19 3.23
C GLU A 253 24.30 -2.15 3.24
N PRO A 254 23.00 -2.55 3.36
CA PRO A 254 21.89 -1.64 3.32
C PRO A 254 21.80 -0.77 4.60
N VAL A 255 22.01 0.54 4.45
CA VAL A 255 21.87 1.53 5.54
C VAL A 255 20.49 2.18 5.58
N ALA A 256 19.75 2.18 4.46
CA ALA A 256 18.33 2.52 4.44
C ALA A 256 17.60 1.69 3.40
N GLN A 257 16.32 1.43 3.67
CA GLN A 257 15.42 0.69 2.79
C GLN A 257 14.04 1.33 2.78
N ALA A 258 13.36 1.29 1.63
CA ALA A 258 12.00 1.79 1.47
C ALA A 258 11.21 0.88 0.53
N LEU A 259 10.06 0.41 1.00
CA LEU A 259 9.14 -0.45 0.26
C LEU A 259 8.10 0.42 -0.42
N PHE A 260 7.97 0.24 -1.72
CA PHE A 260 6.99 0.96 -2.54
C PHE A 260 6.07 -0.02 -3.24
N PHE A 261 4.82 0.40 -3.42
CA PHE A 261 3.88 -0.25 -4.31
C PHE A 261 3.59 0.65 -5.51
N ARG A 262 3.65 0.06 -6.71
CA ARG A 262 3.52 0.79 -7.98
C ARG A 262 2.14 0.64 -8.59
N SER A 263 1.63 1.74 -9.10
CA SER A 263 0.47 1.83 -9.97
C SER A 263 0.78 2.74 -11.17
N PRO A 264 -0.03 2.77 -12.23
CA PRO A 264 0.19 3.66 -13.37
C PRO A 264 0.29 5.12 -12.95
N GLY A 265 1.45 5.73 -13.19
CA GLY A 265 1.72 7.14 -12.88
C GLY A 265 1.92 7.48 -11.40
N ALA A 266 1.80 6.52 -10.49
CA ALA A 266 1.97 6.74 -9.04
C ALA A 266 2.74 5.61 -8.36
N ASP A 267 3.59 5.97 -7.41
CA ASP A 267 4.19 5.04 -6.44
C ASP A 267 3.68 5.39 -5.04
N LEU A 268 3.32 4.38 -4.26
CA LEU A 268 3.00 4.51 -2.84
C LEU A 268 4.25 4.17 -2.03
N LEU A 269 4.78 5.12 -1.26
CA LEU A 269 5.76 4.84 -0.21
C LEU A 269 5.02 4.17 0.96
N TYR A 270 5.06 2.84 0.99
CA TYR A 270 4.35 2.08 2.00
C TYR A 270 5.08 2.07 3.35
N MET A 271 6.37 1.77 3.34
CA MET A 271 7.19 1.76 4.56
C MET A 271 8.63 2.16 4.27
N SER A 272 9.31 2.74 5.27
CA SER A 272 10.75 2.96 5.22
C SER A 272 11.41 2.63 6.55
N THR A 273 12.69 2.29 6.48
CA THR A 273 13.52 2.02 7.66
C THR A 273 14.99 2.34 7.37
N TYR A 274 15.80 2.45 8.41
CA TYR A 274 17.24 2.68 8.28
C TYR A 274 18.00 2.08 9.47
N GLN A 275 19.29 1.84 9.26
CA GLN A 275 20.21 1.42 10.32
C GLN A 275 20.38 2.56 11.33
N PRO A 276 20.15 2.34 12.63
CA PRO A 276 20.28 3.39 13.64
C PRO A 276 21.66 4.10 13.64
N ALA A 277 22.73 3.36 13.38
CA ALA A 277 24.08 3.91 13.28
C ALA A 277 24.26 4.96 12.16
N ALA A 278 23.43 4.88 11.09
CA ALA A 278 23.49 5.82 9.98
C ALA A 278 22.57 7.04 10.15
N ALA A 279 21.83 7.16 11.26
CA ALA A 279 20.79 8.17 11.49
C ALA A 279 21.28 9.61 11.25
N GLN A 280 22.51 9.95 11.65
CA GLN A 280 23.13 11.27 11.48
C GLN A 280 23.27 11.72 10.02
N HIS A 281 23.23 10.78 9.07
CA HIS A 281 23.33 11.04 7.63
C HIS A 281 21.97 11.15 6.94
N SER A 282 20.84 11.08 7.68
CA SER A 282 19.48 11.15 7.13
C SER A 282 19.26 10.17 5.95
N PRO A 283 19.63 8.88 6.07
CA PRO A 283 19.74 7.98 4.93
C PRO A 283 18.39 7.69 4.26
N SER A 284 17.28 7.69 5.02
CA SER A 284 15.93 7.55 4.44
C SER A 284 15.55 8.71 3.52
N HIS A 285 15.97 9.94 3.81
CA HIS A 285 15.70 11.08 2.92
C HIS A 285 16.56 11.06 1.67
N LEU A 286 17.82 10.61 1.77
CA LEU A 286 18.70 10.40 0.61
C LEU A 286 18.10 9.31 -0.31
N LEU A 287 17.69 8.19 0.28
CA LEU A 287 17.05 7.11 -0.47
C LEU A 287 15.76 7.57 -1.14
N LEU A 288 14.90 8.32 -0.42
CA LEU A 288 13.64 8.83 -0.97
C LEU A 288 13.88 9.75 -2.18
N ALA A 289 14.87 10.63 -2.13
CA ALA A 289 15.21 11.50 -3.25
C ALA A 289 15.66 10.70 -4.49
N GLU A 290 16.54 9.73 -4.30
CA GLU A 290 17.04 8.89 -5.41
C GLU A 290 15.93 7.99 -5.98
N THR A 291 15.09 7.40 -5.13
CA THR A 291 13.96 6.61 -5.61
C THR A 291 12.91 7.46 -6.32
N ALA A 292 12.64 8.69 -5.85
CA ALA A 292 11.78 9.64 -6.55
C ALA A 292 12.32 10.01 -7.94
N ARG A 293 13.63 10.25 -8.06
CA ARG A 293 14.29 10.50 -9.36
C ARG A 293 14.12 9.32 -10.33
N MET A 294 14.36 8.11 -9.83
CA MET A 294 14.16 6.89 -10.62
C MET A 294 12.69 6.70 -11.03
N ALA A 295 11.77 6.99 -10.12
CA ALA A 295 10.33 6.91 -10.38
C ALA A 295 9.90 7.91 -11.47
N VAL A 296 10.40 9.16 -11.41
CA VAL A 296 10.14 10.17 -12.45
C VAL A 296 10.67 9.73 -13.81
N ALA A 297 11.84 9.12 -13.87
CA ALA A 297 12.40 8.56 -15.10
C ALA A 297 11.54 7.41 -15.67
N ASP A 298 10.86 6.65 -14.81
CA ASP A 298 9.90 5.61 -15.20
C ASP A 298 8.49 6.19 -15.54
N GLY A 299 8.31 7.51 -15.56
CA GLY A 299 7.03 8.14 -15.86
C GLY A 299 6.10 8.37 -14.68
N VAL A 300 6.51 8.04 -13.46
CA VAL A 300 5.74 8.32 -12.24
C VAL A 300 5.69 9.83 -11.99
N ARG A 301 4.51 10.33 -11.60
CA ARG A 301 4.30 11.77 -11.33
C ARG A 301 3.72 12.02 -9.94
N ILE A 302 3.23 10.99 -9.28
CA ILE A 302 2.62 11.09 -7.95
C ILE A 302 3.35 10.14 -7.00
N LEU A 303 3.73 10.66 -5.84
CA LEU A 303 4.14 9.86 -4.69
C LEU A 303 3.06 9.94 -3.63
N GLU A 304 2.40 8.83 -3.38
CA GLU A 304 1.46 8.66 -2.28
C GLU A 304 2.27 8.31 -1.02
N LEU A 305 1.92 8.92 0.13
CA LEU A 305 2.66 8.73 1.39
C LEU A 305 1.90 7.88 2.40
N GLY A 306 0.86 7.18 1.93
CA GLY A 306 0.02 6.34 2.75
C GLY A 306 -0.85 7.11 3.75
N ARG A 307 -1.63 6.39 4.52
CA ARG A 307 -2.53 6.92 5.54
C ARG A 307 -1.76 7.55 6.71
N GLY A 308 -2.34 8.59 7.30
CA GLY A 308 -1.80 9.30 8.45
C GLY A 308 -1.39 10.75 8.12
N ASP A 309 -1.31 11.57 9.15
CA ASP A 309 -1.03 13.01 9.10
C ASP A 309 0.34 13.37 9.71
N GLU A 310 1.28 12.44 9.70
CA GLU A 310 2.58 12.66 10.30
C GLU A 310 3.27 13.88 9.69
N PRO A 311 3.81 14.78 10.53
CA PRO A 311 4.36 16.06 10.07
C PRO A 311 5.45 15.96 9.01
N TYR A 312 6.21 14.84 8.99
CA TYR A 312 7.26 14.66 7.99
C TYR A 312 6.71 14.59 6.56
N LYS A 313 5.51 14.05 6.35
CA LYS A 313 4.86 13.95 5.03
C LYS A 313 4.65 15.35 4.43
N PHE A 314 4.13 16.27 5.22
CA PHE A 314 3.93 17.67 4.81
C PHE A 314 5.25 18.41 4.65
N ALA A 315 6.27 18.10 5.48
CA ALA A 315 7.61 18.63 5.31
C ALA A 315 8.32 18.16 4.03
N LEU A 316 7.86 17.08 3.42
CA LEU A 316 8.28 16.64 2.08
C LEU A 316 7.59 17.42 0.96
N GLY A 317 6.54 18.19 1.26
CA GLY A 317 5.73 18.94 0.30
C GLY A 317 4.45 18.24 -0.13
N ALA A 318 4.03 17.23 0.62
CA ALA A 318 2.75 16.56 0.35
C ALA A 318 1.57 17.49 0.63
N GLN A 319 0.52 17.33 -0.15
CA GLN A 319 -0.77 17.98 0.03
C GLN A 319 -1.74 17.03 0.71
N ALA A 320 -2.59 17.55 1.58
CA ALA A 320 -3.61 16.75 2.25
C ALA A 320 -4.63 16.22 1.23
N ARG A 321 -4.84 14.92 1.26
CA ARG A 321 -5.96 14.22 0.63
C ARG A 321 -6.63 13.41 1.73
N TYR A 322 -7.95 13.34 1.72
CA TYR A 322 -8.70 12.60 2.73
C TYR A 322 -9.39 11.39 2.12
N LEU A 323 -9.18 10.24 2.72
CA LEU A 323 -9.94 9.03 2.43
C LEU A 323 -11.40 9.21 2.86
N ARG A 324 -12.24 8.24 2.58
CA ARG A 324 -13.67 8.29 2.90
C ARG A 324 -14.06 7.09 3.74
N ASN A 325 -15.03 7.30 4.61
CA ASN A 325 -15.75 6.23 5.29
C ASN A 325 -17.10 6.08 4.62
N VAL A 326 -17.36 4.92 4.05
CA VAL A 326 -18.57 4.62 3.28
C VAL A 326 -19.52 3.84 4.17
N VAL A 327 -20.74 4.36 4.32
CA VAL A 327 -21.82 3.73 5.08
C VAL A 327 -22.61 2.86 4.10
N LEU A 328 -22.64 1.55 4.36
CA LEU A 328 -23.39 0.62 3.54
C LEU A 328 -24.88 0.64 3.94
N PRO A 329 -25.79 0.53 2.97
CA PRO A 329 -27.21 0.60 3.26
C PRO A 329 -27.64 -0.57 4.13
N PRO A 330 -28.62 -0.36 5.04
CA PRO A 330 -29.22 -1.45 5.79
C PRO A 330 -29.90 -2.46 4.86
N VAL A 331 -30.09 -3.67 5.37
CA VAL A 331 -30.91 -4.68 4.66
C VAL A 331 -32.34 -4.17 4.61
N PRO A 332 -32.95 -4.05 3.42
CA PRO A 332 -34.35 -3.65 3.30
C PRO A 332 -35.31 -4.72 3.85
#